data_794f0c20208a96adccf11d57f9f5c645
#
_entry.id   794f0c20208a96adccf11d57f9f5c645
#
_cell.length_a   1.000
_cell.length_b   1.000
_cell.length_c   1.000
_cell.angle_alpha   90.00
_cell.angle_beta   90.00
_cell.angle_gamma   90.00
#
_symmetry.space_group_name_H-M   'P 1'
#
loop_
_entity.id
_entity.type
_entity.pdbx_description
1 polymer ?
#
loop_
_entity_poly.entity_id
_entity_poly.type
_entity_poly.pdbx_seq_one_letter_code
_entity_poly.pdbx_strand_id
1 'polypeptide(L)'
;SDLNLKTLNTFTKNFNCKILYQSGFGFGNALIEGMNSVETDYTCIFNADGSFDPKYLKEMLNLCKDSRDFVFASRYMKNGGSDDDTFLTKIGNFIFSMMGNILFSLKLSDILYTYLLGKTESFKKLDLRSNDFCLCVEMPIKAKRLGMNIIDTPSFERERIAGQKKVNEFKDGFKILTYIIRSFLKI
;
A
#
# COMPACT_ATOMS: atom_id res chain seq x y z
N SER A 1 0.10 -24.64 0.97
CA SER A 1 0.89 -25.87 1.21
C SER A 1 0.99 -26.10 2.72
N ASP A 2 0.94 -27.35 3.18
CA ASP A 2 0.92 -27.74 4.60
C ASP A 2 2.14 -27.25 5.41
N LEU A 3 3.26 -27.02 4.74
CA LEU A 3 4.46 -26.46 5.34
C LEU A 3 4.25 -25.03 5.88
N ASN A 4 3.46 -24.25 5.16
CA ASN A 4 3.14 -22.87 5.57
C ASN A 4 2.25 -22.84 6.82
N LEU A 5 1.32 -23.77 6.98
CA LEU A 5 0.43 -23.82 8.14
C LEU A 5 1.17 -24.17 9.43
N LYS A 6 2.10 -25.13 9.40
CA LYS A 6 2.94 -25.46 10.58
C LYS A 6 3.82 -24.29 11.01
N THR A 7 4.45 -23.64 10.06
CA THR A 7 5.29 -22.45 10.31
C THR A 7 4.45 -21.31 10.87
N LEU A 8 3.30 -21.02 10.27
CA LEU A 8 2.36 -19.99 10.74
C LEU A 8 1.84 -20.28 12.17
N ASN A 9 1.48 -21.53 12.47
CA ASN A 9 1.05 -21.91 13.81
C ASN A 9 2.17 -21.77 14.87
N THR A 10 3.43 -21.97 14.48
CA THR A 10 4.57 -21.71 15.36
C THR A 10 4.75 -20.21 15.61
N PHE A 11 4.56 -19.38 14.58
CA PHE A 11 4.60 -17.92 14.70
C PHE A 11 3.49 -17.40 15.63
N THR A 12 2.26 -17.86 15.48
CA THR A 12 1.14 -17.41 16.32
C THR A 12 1.30 -17.76 17.80
N LYS A 13 2.06 -18.81 18.11
CA LYS A 13 2.38 -19.17 19.51
C LYS A 13 3.45 -18.27 20.13
N ASN A 14 4.37 -17.76 19.32
CA ASN A 14 5.55 -17.00 19.81
C ASN A 14 5.35 -15.49 19.69
N PHE A 15 4.45 -15.04 18.85
CA PHE A 15 4.18 -13.62 18.60
C PHE A 15 2.69 -13.33 18.74
N ASN A 16 2.36 -12.14 19.20
CA ASN A 16 0.98 -11.67 19.26
C ASN A 16 0.48 -11.37 17.83
N CYS A 17 0.11 -12.40 17.11
CA CYS A 17 -0.38 -12.30 15.74
C CYS A 17 -1.62 -13.16 15.50
N LYS A 18 -2.48 -12.71 14.58
CA LYS A 18 -3.69 -13.38 14.14
C LYS A 18 -3.58 -13.74 12.67
N ILE A 19 -3.86 -14.98 12.32
CA ILE A 19 -3.94 -15.42 10.94
C ILE A 19 -5.37 -15.19 10.45
N LEU A 20 -5.50 -14.48 9.33
CA LEU A 20 -6.77 -14.28 8.65
C LEU A 20 -6.73 -14.98 7.30
N TYR A 21 -7.81 -15.68 6.98
CA TYR A 21 -8.04 -16.24 5.66
C TYR A 21 -9.02 -15.34 4.93
N GLN A 22 -8.60 -14.79 3.79
CA GLN A 22 -9.49 -13.95 3.00
C GLN A 22 -10.69 -14.76 2.49
N SER A 23 -11.87 -14.15 2.51
CA SER A 23 -13.11 -14.77 2.05
C SER A 23 -13.31 -14.66 0.54
N GLY A 24 -12.73 -13.62 -0.07
CA GLY A 24 -12.77 -13.34 -1.50
C GLY A 24 -11.45 -13.63 -2.21
N PHE A 25 -11.26 -13.03 -3.36
CA PHE A 25 -10.06 -13.20 -4.19
C PHE A 25 -9.40 -11.86 -4.49
N GLY A 26 -8.09 -11.90 -4.65
CA GLY A 26 -7.28 -10.78 -5.11
C GLY A 26 -6.49 -10.11 -3.99
N PHE A 27 -5.48 -9.34 -4.42
CA PHE A 27 -4.57 -8.63 -3.54
C PHE A 27 -5.30 -7.59 -2.67
N GLY A 28 -6.15 -6.77 -3.30
CA GLY A 28 -6.89 -5.73 -2.61
C GLY A 28 -7.88 -6.29 -1.59
N ASN A 29 -8.57 -7.41 -1.91
CA ASN A 29 -9.48 -8.05 -0.96
C ASN A 29 -8.75 -8.49 0.32
N ALA A 30 -7.58 -9.13 0.19
CA ALA A 30 -6.79 -9.54 1.35
C ALA A 30 -6.39 -8.35 2.24
N LEU A 31 -6.00 -7.23 1.63
CA LEU A 31 -5.65 -6.02 2.39
C LEU A 31 -6.87 -5.38 3.05
N ILE A 32 -8.00 -5.28 2.36
CA ILE A 32 -9.24 -4.72 2.92
C ILE A 32 -9.70 -5.54 4.13
N GLU A 33 -9.76 -6.86 4.02
CA GLU A 33 -10.15 -7.73 5.14
C GLU A 33 -9.15 -7.64 6.30
N GLY A 34 -7.84 -7.60 6.00
CA GLY A 34 -6.80 -7.39 7.00
C GLY A 34 -6.97 -6.07 7.74
N MET A 35 -7.10 -4.96 7.03
CA MET A 35 -7.29 -3.62 7.62
C MET A 35 -8.57 -3.52 8.46
N ASN A 36 -9.66 -4.13 8.01
CA ASN A 36 -10.93 -4.13 8.76
C ASN A 36 -10.87 -4.94 10.06
N SER A 37 -9.92 -5.87 10.18
CA SER A 37 -9.73 -6.69 11.38
C SER A 37 -8.82 -6.06 12.44
N VAL A 38 -8.20 -4.91 12.13
CA VAL A 38 -7.27 -4.24 13.04
C VAL A 38 -8.04 -3.42 14.08
N GLU A 39 -7.60 -3.54 15.35
CA GLU A 39 -8.20 -2.84 16.50
C GLU A 39 -7.26 -1.80 17.13
N THR A 40 -5.99 -1.75 16.69
CA THR A 40 -5.00 -0.78 17.18
C THR A 40 -5.23 0.61 16.59
N ASP A 41 -4.71 1.67 17.21
CA ASP A 41 -4.88 3.06 16.77
C ASP A 41 -4.27 3.32 15.39
N TYR A 42 -3.19 2.60 15.04
CA TYR A 42 -2.48 2.74 13.78
C TYR A 42 -2.38 1.40 13.07
N THR A 43 -2.50 1.44 11.76
CA THR A 43 -2.35 0.27 10.86
C THR A 43 -1.23 0.53 9.86
N CYS A 44 -0.41 -0.47 9.64
CA CYS A 44 0.59 -0.46 8.57
C CYS A 44 0.35 -1.62 7.62
N ILE A 45 0.35 -1.36 6.32
CA ILE A 45 0.45 -2.40 5.30
C ILE A 45 1.94 -2.73 5.16
N PHE A 46 2.30 -3.99 5.41
CA PHE A 46 3.68 -4.46 5.41
C PHE A 46 3.79 -5.80 4.69
N ASN A 47 4.62 -5.86 3.64
CA ASN A 47 4.85 -7.10 2.89
C ASN A 47 5.77 -8.04 3.68
N ALA A 48 5.42 -9.33 3.69
CA ALA A 48 6.19 -10.38 4.38
C ALA A 48 7.26 -11.04 3.48
N ASP A 49 7.58 -10.46 2.32
CA ASP A 49 8.57 -10.97 1.37
C ASP A 49 10.00 -10.45 1.61
N GLY A 50 10.17 -9.61 2.63
CA GLY A 50 11.46 -9.03 3.00
C GLY A 50 11.81 -7.72 2.27
N SER A 51 11.00 -7.27 1.32
CA SER A 51 11.28 -6.06 0.55
C SER A 51 11.10 -4.78 1.36
N PHE A 52 10.14 -4.74 2.29
CA PHE A 52 9.92 -3.59 3.14
C PHE A 52 10.88 -3.59 4.33
N ASP A 53 11.54 -2.46 4.57
CA ASP A 53 12.47 -2.32 5.69
C ASP A 53 11.75 -1.72 6.92
N PRO A 54 11.64 -2.47 8.04
CA PRO A 54 10.95 -1.99 9.23
C PRO A 54 11.58 -0.75 9.89
N LYS A 55 12.81 -0.38 9.54
CA LYS A 55 13.46 0.82 10.10
C LYS A 55 12.66 2.10 9.86
N TYR A 56 11.86 2.18 8.78
CA TYR A 56 11.05 3.35 8.45
C TYR A 56 9.78 3.47 9.28
N LEU A 57 9.31 2.38 9.93
CA LEU A 57 8.06 2.38 10.70
C LEU A 57 8.01 3.43 11.81
N LYS A 58 9.15 3.64 12.51
CA LYS A 58 9.21 4.62 13.59
C LYS A 58 9.01 6.04 13.11
N GLU A 59 9.63 6.40 11.98
CA GLU A 59 9.47 7.71 11.36
C GLU A 59 8.04 7.89 10.84
N MET A 60 7.51 6.92 10.09
CA MET A 60 6.13 6.96 9.59
C MET A 60 5.11 7.12 10.72
N LEU A 61 5.30 6.41 11.85
CA LEU A 61 4.43 6.52 13.01
C LEU A 61 4.49 7.92 13.65
N ASN A 62 5.69 8.48 13.79
CA ASN A 62 5.85 9.84 14.33
C ASN A 62 5.13 10.86 13.43
N LEU A 63 5.29 10.76 12.11
CA LEU A 63 4.59 11.63 11.17
C LEU A 63 3.06 11.49 11.25
N CYS A 64 2.53 10.27 11.48
CA CYS A 64 1.11 10.07 11.72
C CYS A 64 0.62 10.72 13.03
N LYS A 65 1.42 10.65 14.09
CA LYS A 65 1.09 11.30 15.38
C LYS A 65 1.03 12.82 15.26
N ASP A 66 1.83 13.41 14.37
CA ASP A 66 1.87 14.85 14.08
C ASP A 66 0.74 15.32 13.15
N SER A 67 -0.48 14.76 13.33
CA SER A 67 -1.70 15.18 12.62
C SER A 67 -1.83 14.73 11.16
N ARG A 68 -1.15 13.65 10.77
CA ARG A 68 -1.36 13.01 9.47
C ARG A 68 -2.34 11.85 9.60
N ASP A 69 -3.15 11.65 8.55
CA ASP A 69 -4.03 10.48 8.48
C ASP A 69 -3.29 9.29 7.86
N PHE A 70 -2.46 9.56 6.84
CA PHE A 70 -1.65 8.56 6.18
C PHE A 70 -0.26 9.08 5.84
N VAL A 71 0.73 8.18 5.97
CA VAL A 71 2.10 8.37 5.51
C VAL A 71 2.42 7.26 4.52
N PHE A 72 2.68 7.64 3.27
CA PHE A 72 3.07 6.75 2.18
C PHE A 72 4.59 6.69 2.12
N ALA A 73 5.16 5.50 2.13
CA ALA A 73 6.58 5.35 1.82
C ALA A 73 6.80 5.56 0.32
N SER A 74 7.91 6.17 -0.06
CA SER A 74 8.22 6.45 -1.45
C SER A 74 9.64 6.03 -1.80
N ARG A 75 9.77 5.29 -2.90
CA ARG A 75 11.04 4.90 -3.51
C ARG A 75 11.67 6.00 -4.34
N TYR A 76 10.88 7.00 -4.73
CA TYR A 76 11.29 8.04 -5.70
C TYR A 76 11.54 9.42 -5.09
N MET A 77 11.43 9.54 -3.78
CA MET A 77 11.90 10.72 -3.06
C MET A 77 13.43 10.73 -2.96
N LYS A 78 14.02 11.91 -2.73
CA LYS A 78 15.43 12.03 -2.37
C LYS A 78 15.72 11.16 -1.14
N ASN A 79 16.74 10.33 -1.19
CA ASN A 79 17.10 9.30 -0.20
C ASN A 79 16.19 8.05 -0.18
N GLY A 80 15.27 7.92 -1.13
CA GLY A 80 14.56 6.67 -1.42
C GLY A 80 15.28 5.85 -2.49
N GLY A 81 14.76 4.67 -2.77
CA GLY A 81 15.29 3.78 -3.82
C GLY A 81 14.61 2.42 -3.83
N SER A 82 14.97 1.58 -4.80
CA SER A 82 14.50 0.21 -4.89
C SER A 82 15.52 -0.67 -5.62
N ASP A 83 15.79 -1.84 -5.05
CA ASP A 83 16.54 -2.93 -5.69
C ASP A 83 15.61 -3.89 -6.44
N ASP A 84 14.28 -3.85 -6.19
CA ASP A 84 13.28 -4.75 -6.80
C ASP A 84 12.55 -4.13 -8.00
N ASP A 85 12.77 -2.85 -8.28
CA ASP A 85 12.02 -2.10 -9.28
C ASP A 85 12.65 -2.21 -10.67
N THR A 86 11.82 -2.51 -11.69
CA THR A 86 12.26 -2.54 -13.08
C THR A 86 12.14 -1.16 -13.73
N PHE A 87 12.83 -0.96 -14.85
CA PHE A 87 12.71 0.29 -15.62
C PHE A 87 11.26 0.54 -16.06
N LEU A 88 10.54 -0.50 -16.44
CA LEU A 88 9.12 -0.38 -16.85
C LEU A 88 8.22 0.01 -15.68
N THR A 89 8.43 -0.59 -14.50
CA THR A 89 7.66 -0.21 -13.30
C THR A 89 7.95 1.21 -12.86
N LYS A 90 9.20 1.67 -12.98
CA LYS A 90 9.57 3.09 -12.70
C LYS A 90 8.82 4.06 -13.59
N ILE A 91 8.80 3.81 -14.92
CA ILE A 91 8.06 4.65 -15.87
C ILE A 91 6.58 4.63 -15.56
N GLY A 92 6.00 3.45 -15.37
CA GLY A 92 4.58 3.29 -15.04
C GLY A 92 4.20 4.06 -13.77
N ASN A 93 4.99 3.91 -12.71
CA ASN A 93 4.73 4.62 -11.47
C ASN A 93 4.89 6.14 -11.60
N PHE A 94 5.88 6.60 -12.35
CA PHE A 94 6.04 8.03 -12.63
C PHE A 94 4.81 8.60 -13.34
N ILE A 95 4.31 7.92 -14.38
CA ILE A 95 3.10 8.34 -15.12
C ILE A 95 1.89 8.37 -14.19
N PHE A 96 1.64 7.31 -13.43
CA PHE A 96 0.48 7.23 -12.55
C PHE A 96 0.56 8.24 -11.39
N SER A 97 1.74 8.45 -10.81
CA SER A 97 1.94 9.47 -9.78
C SER A 97 1.70 10.88 -10.33
N MET A 98 2.20 11.16 -11.54
CA MET A 98 1.92 12.42 -12.23
C MET A 98 0.43 12.62 -12.48
N MET A 99 -0.28 11.60 -12.97
CA MET A 99 -1.74 11.65 -13.17
C MET A 99 -2.47 11.89 -11.84
N GLY A 100 -2.10 11.16 -10.79
CA GLY A 100 -2.67 11.34 -9.45
C GLY A 100 -2.48 12.75 -8.91
N ASN A 101 -1.30 13.32 -9.12
CA ASN A 101 -0.98 14.68 -8.69
C ASN A 101 -1.74 15.74 -9.47
N ILE A 102 -1.85 15.59 -10.81
CA ILE A 102 -2.56 16.56 -11.67
C ILE A 102 -4.07 16.48 -11.44
N LEU A 103 -4.65 15.26 -11.46
CA LEU A 103 -6.10 15.09 -11.45
C LEU A 103 -6.72 15.21 -10.05
N PHE A 104 -5.97 14.85 -8.99
CA PHE A 104 -6.51 14.80 -7.63
C PHE A 104 -5.69 15.62 -6.62
N SER A 105 -4.60 16.26 -7.04
CA SER A 105 -3.72 17.04 -6.16
C SER A 105 -3.18 16.21 -4.99
N LEU A 106 -2.77 14.97 -5.25
CA LEU A 106 -2.31 14.04 -4.21
C LEU A 106 -1.02 14.50 -3.53
N LYS A 107 -0.09 15.08 -4.31
CA LYS A 107 1.26 15.49 -3.87
C LYS A 107 2.08 14.31 -3.34
N LEU A 108 1.96 13.15 -4.01
CA LEU A 108 2.70 11.93 -3.71
C LEU A 108 3.66 11.60 -4.86
N SER A 109 4.84 11.11 -4.55
CA SER A 109 5.85 10.73 -5.53
C SER A 109 5.79 9.25 -5.94
N ASP A 110 5.12 8.40 -5.15
CA ASP A 110 4.98 6.95 -5.38
C ASP A 110 3.59 6.46 -4.96
N ILE A 111 2.64 6.42 -5.91
CA ILE A 111 1.26 6.02 -5.59
C ILE A 111 1.00 4.52 -5.71
N LEU A 112 1.94 3.75 -6.27
CA LEU A 112 1.78 2.31 -6.42
C LEU A 112 2.43 1.50 -5.31
N TYR A 113 3.23 2.14 -4.46
CA TYR A 113 3.93 1.47 -3.38
C TYR A 113 3.01 1.29 -2.17
N THR A 114 2.82 0.05 -1.75
CA THR A 114 1.86 -0.28 -0.69
C THR A 114 2.43 -0.21 0.72
N TYR A 115 3.66 0.20 0.91
CA TYR A 115 4.21 0.49 2.22
C TYR A 115 3.61 1.77 2.77
N LEU A 116 2.57 1.62 3.55
CA LEU A 116 1.69 2.70 4.00
C LEU A 116 1.37 2.50 5.48
N LEU A 117 1.48 3.55 6.27
CA LEU A 117 1.05 3.60 7.66
C LEU A 117 0.03 4.72 7.84
N GLY A 118 -1.03 4.46 8.59
CA GLY A 118 -2.08 5.44 8.86
C GLY A 118 -2.88 5.14 10.12
N LYS A 119 -3.75 6.07 10.48
CA LYS A 119 -4.74 5.86 11.54
C LYS A 119 -5.73 4.79 11.10
N THR A 120 -5.99 3.82 11.95
CA THR A 120 -6.92 2.72 11.66
C THR A 120 -8.32 3.22 11.33
N GLU A 121 -8.80 4.23 12.03
CA GLU A 121 -10.08 4.85 11.73
C GLU A 121 -10.11 5.53 10.35
N SER A 122 -9.00 6.12 9.92
CA SER A 122 -8.89 6.71 8.59
C SER A 122 -8.99 5.65 7.50
N PHE A 123 -8.34 4.48 7.68
CA PHE A 123 -8.51 3.35 6.77
C PHE A 123 -9.97 2.89 6.66
N LYS A 124 -10.66 2.74 7.79
CA LYS A 124 -12.08 2.32 7.82
C LYS A 124 -13.00 3.31 7.10
N LYS A 125 -12.70 4.61 7.17
CA LYS A 125 -13.47 5.66 6.47
C LYS A 125 -13.27 5.66 4.96
N LEU A 126 -12.22 5.03 4.42
CA LEU A 126 -11.97 5.01 2.97
C LEU A 126 -13.02 4.21 2.19
N ASP A 127 -13.74 3.29 2.81
CA ASP A 127 -14.71 2.38 2.15
C ASP A 127 -14.12 1.76 0.86
N LEU A 128 -12.95 1.13 1.01
CA LEU A 128 -12.17 0.56 -0.10
C LEU A 128 -12.92 -0.61 -0.74
N ARG A 129 -12.86 -0.72 -2.08
CA ARG A 129 -13.62 -1.71 -2.85
C ARG A 129 -12.83 -2.45 -3.91
N SER A 130 -11.65 -1.95 -4.28
CA SER A 130 -10.83 -2.61 -5.31
C SER A 130 -10.23 -3.90 -4.79
N ASN A 131 -10.55 -5.02 -5.45
CA ASN A 131 -10.05 -6.34 -5.07
C ASN A 131 -8.67 -6.66 -5.65
N ASP A 132 -8.16 -5.82 -6.54
CA ASP A 132 -6.89 -5.98 -7.24
C ASP A 132 -5.90 -4.85 -6.92
N PHE A 133 -4.89 -4.66 -7.75
CA PHE A 133 -3.87 -3.61 -7.58
C PHE A 133 -4.40 -2.18 -7.77
N CYS A 134 -5.63 -1.99 -8.23
CA CYS A 134 -6.26 -0.67 -8.22
C CYS A 134 -6.39 -0.10 -6.80
N LEU A 135 -6.36 -0.96 -5.76
CA LEU A 135 -6.36 -0.53 -4.37
C LEU A 135 -5.23 0.48 -4.07
N CYS A 136 -4.05 0.32 -4.69
CA CYS A 136 -2.91 1.22 -4.48
C CYS A 136 -3.25 2.68 -4.80
N VAL A 137 -4.02 2.92 -5.87
CA VAL A 137 -4.44 4.26 -6.28
C VAL A 137 -5.78 4.66 -5.67
N GLU A 138 -6.63 3.70 -5.33
CA GLU A 138 -7.90 3.96 -4.63
C GLU A 138 -7.67 4.62 -3.27
N MET A 139 -6.72 4.10 -2.48
CA MET A 139 -6.42 4.62 -1.14
C MET A 139 -6.11 6.12 -1.14
N PRO A 140 -5.08 6.62 -1.84
CA PRO A 140 -4.75 8.04 -1.81
C PRO A 140 -5.82 8.93 -2.47
N ILE A 141 -6.51 8.47 -3.52
CA ILE A 141 -7.58 9.21 -4.17
C ILE A 141 -8.75 9.41 -3.21
N LYS A 142 -9.22 8.35 -2.53
CA LYS A 142 -10.30 8.44 -1.55
C LYS A 142 -9.89 9.25 -0.31
N ALA A 143 -8.68 9.05 0.19
CA ALA A 143 -8.16 9.85 1.30
C ALA A 143 -8.20 11.35 0.97
N LYS A 144 -7.73 11.73 -0.22
CA LYS A 144 -7.76 13.12 -0.66
C LYS A 144 -9.17 13.69 -0.80
N ARG A 145 -10.10 12.91 -1.34
CA ARG A 145 -11.52 13.31 -1.48
C ARG A 145 -12.22 13.50 -0.15
N LEU A 146 -11.84 12.76 0.87
CA LEU A 146 -12.32 12.91 2.24
C LEU A 146 -11.61 14.02 3.01
N GLY A 147 -10.74 14.80 2.37
CA GLY A 147 -10.00 15.89 3.02
C GLY A 147 -8.94 15.42 4.01
N MET A 148 -8.55 14.16 3.94
CA MET A 148 -7.54 13.60 4.83
C MET A 148 -6.15 14.15 4.53
N ASN A 149 -5.34 14.28 5.57
CA ASN A 149 -3.99 14.79 5.49
C ASN A 149 -3.01 13.66 5.17
N ILE A 150 -2.55 13.63 3.92
CA ILE A 150 -1.63 12.61 3.40
C ILE A 150 -0.28 13.21 3.04
N ILE A 151 0.79 12.49 3.32
CA ILE A 151 2.16 12.83 2.90
C ILE A 151 2.90 11.58 2.46
N ASP A 152 4.02 11.76 1.78
CA ASP A 152 5.00 10.71 1.57
C ASP A 152 6.30 10.95 2.37
N THR A 153 7.08 9.88 2.57
CA THR A 153 8.39 9.87 3.21
C THR A 153 9.33 8.93 2.46
N PRO A 154 10.63 9.23 2.34
CA PRO A 154 11.53 8.38 1.60
C PRO A 154 11.69 7.01 2.25
N SER A 155 11.74 5.96 1.43
CA SER A 155 12.08 4.62 1.86
C SER A 155 12.87 3.88 0.78
N PHE A 156 13.65 2.91 1.21
CA PHE A 156 14.38 2.03 0.31
C PHE A 156 13.73 0.65 0.31
N GLU A 157 13.30 0.20 -0.87
CA GLU A 157 12.77 -1.14 -1.08
C GLU A 157 13.92 -2.09 -1.38
N ARG A 158 14.07 -3.13 -0.57
CA ARG A 158 15.08 -4.16 -0.75
C ARG A 158 14.61 -5.17 -1.79
N GLU A 159 15.53 -5.92 -2.36
CA GLU A 159 15.19 -7.12 -3.12
C GLU A 159 14.41 -8.09 -2.21
N ARG A 160 13.35 -8.68 -2.76
CA ARG A 160 12.56 -9.67 -2.02
C ARG A 160 13.37 -10.92 -1.74
N ILE A 161 13.22 -11.46 -0.54
CA ILE A 161 13.92 -12.68 -0.11
C ILE A 161 13.20 -13.92 -0.64
N ALA A 162 11.87 -13.85 -0.80
CA ALA A 162 11.04 -14.97 -1.23
C ALA A 162 9.79 -14.50 -1.98
N GLY A 163 9.20 -15.41 -2.75
CA GLY A 163 7.99 -15.16 -3.52
C GLY A 163 8.29 -14.66 -4.94
N GLN A 164 7.23 -14.52 -5.72
CA GLN A 164 7.29 -13.99 -7.08
C GLN A 164 6.41 -12.75 -7.18
N LYS A 165 6.82 -11.81 -8.03
CA LYS A 165 6.03 -10.62 -8.36
C LYS A 165 4.69 -11.06 -8.95
N LYS A 166 3.59 -10.67 -8.29
CA LYS A 166 2.22 -11.03 -8.71
C LYS A 166 1.63 -10.03 -9.69
N VAL A 167 2.22 -8.85 -9.80
CA VAL A 167 1.75 -7.78 -10.70
C VAL A 167 2.08 -8.14 -12.13
N ASN A 168 1.08 -8.07 -13.01
CA ASN A 168 1.27 -8.04 -14.46
C ASN A 168 1.27 -6.59 -14.92
N GLU A 169 2.45 -6.07 -15.32
CA GLU A 169 2.69 -4.66 -15.59
C GLU A 169 1.74 -4.06 -16.63
N PHE A 170 1.41 -4.82 -17.69
CA PHE A 170 0.48 -4.33 -18.73
C PHE A 170 -0.98 -4.45 -18.31
N LYS A 171 -1.39 -5.63 -17.84
CA LYS A 171 -2.79 -5.90 -17.48
C LYS A 171 -3.24 -5.05 -16.30
N ASP A 172 -2.43 -5.04 -15.24
CA ASP A 172 -2.77 -4.29 -14.03
C ASP A 172 -2.56 -2.79 -14.25
N GLY A 173 -1.53 -2.39 -15.02
CA GLY A 173 -1.34 -1.01 -15.45
C GLY A 173 -2.54 -0.44 -16.21
N PHE A 174 -3.13 -1.21 -17.13
CA PHE A 174 -4.34 -0.79 -17.86
C PHE A 174 -5.55 -0.63 -16.94
N LYS A 175 -5.71 -1.53 -15.95
CA LYS A 175 -6.79 -1.41 -14.96
C LYS A 175 -6.61 -0.17 -14.08
N ILE A 176 -5.38 0.08 -13.62
CA ILE A 176 -5.04 1.25 -12.81
C ILE A 176 -5.33 2.53 -13.59
N LEU A 177 -4.92 2.62 -14.85
CA LEU A 177 -5.22 3.74 -15.72
C LEU A 177 -6.72 3.98 -15.83
N THR A 178 -7.47 2.92 -16.11
CA THR A 178 -8.94 2.97 -16.24
C THR A 178 -9.57 3.43 -14.91
N TYR A 179 -9.08 2.93 -13.78
CA TYR A 179 -9.56 3.34 -12.45
C TYR A 179 -9.33 4.84 -12.20
N ILE A 180 -8.14 5.35 -12.49
CA ILE A 180 -7.79 6.76 -12.33
C ILE A 180 -8.74 7.65 -13.16
N ILE A 181 -8.92 7.30 -14.46
CA ILE A 181 -9.77 8.07 -15.38
C ILE A 181 -11.24 8.04 -14.90
N ARG A 182 -11.79 6.85 -14.61
CA ARG A 182 -13.17 6.72 -14.12
C ARG A 182 -13.36 7.48 -12.80
N SER A 183 -12.42 7.35 -11.89
CA SER A 183 -12.46 8.09 -10.64
C SER A 183 -12.49 9.60 -10.88
N PHE A 184 -11.71 10.13 -11.82
CA PHE A 184 -11.71 11.55 -12.13
C PHE A 184 -13.04 12.02 -12.72
N LEU A 185 -13.59 11.24 -13.66
CA LEU A 185 -14.89 11.53 -14.29
C LEU A 185 -16.09 11.26 -13.37
N LYS A 186 -15.89 10.66 -12.19
CA LYS A 186 -16.95 10.27 -11.23
C LYS A 186 -17.95 9.26 -11.82
N ILE A 187 -17.47 8.37 -12.71
CA ILE A 187 -18.27 7.33 -13.38
C ILE A 187 -18.06 5.98 -12.67
#